data_be98ce638a2910b86d04f75b65bc016a
#
_entry.id   be98ce638a2910b86d04f75b65bc016a
#
_cell.length_a   1.000
_cell.length_b   1.000
_cell.length_c   1.000
_cell.angle_alpha   90.00
_cell.angle_beta   90.00
_cell.angle_gamma   90.00
#
_symmetry.space_group_name_H-M   'P 1'
#
loop_
_entity.id
_entity.type
_entity.pdbx_description
1 polymer ?
#
loop_
_entity_poly.entity_id
_entity_poly.type
_entity_poly.pdbx_seq_one_letter_code
_entity_poly.pdbx_strand_id
1 'polypeptide(L)'
;MHDTINGAMFKEMLLFGTVSITQAQQAINDLNVFPVPDGDTGTNMSLTIQTAAQELKKIEPATVDQAASVTASALLRGARGNSGVILSLLFRGISKELKGCKEADGAAFAAALQEGVAAAYNAVMKPAEGTILTVSRLAAERAVNAAEERNSVEYVIEQAIAQGEITLAQTTDMNPVLKKAGVVDAGGKGFLLILGGMLSALRGEERPELTAEDAPVSYTHLRA
;
A
#
# COMPACT_ATOMS: atom_id res chain seq x y z
N MET A 1 9.10 3.68 -19.92
CA MET A 1 7.99 4.30 -19.19
C MET A 1 6.71 3.55 -19.55
N HIS A 2 5.95 3.12 -18.54
CA HIS A 2 4.74 2.33 -18.74
C HIS A 2 3.50 3.22 -18.65
N ASP A 3 2.84 3.41 -19.80
CA ASP A 3 1.60 4.21 -19.87
C ASP A 3 0.39 3.41 -19.41
N THR A 4 0.39 2.09 -19.65
CA THR A 4 -0.65 1.15 -19.24
C THR A 4 -0.08 -0.05 -18.50
N ILE A 5 -0.90 -0.70 -17.68
CA ILE A 5 -0.60 -1.97 -17.02
C ILE A 5 -1.69 -2.99 -17.30
N ASN A 6 -1.30 -4.24 -17.45
CA ASN A 6 -2.17 -5.41 -17.53
C ASN A 6 -2.13 -6.22 -16.24
N GLY A 7 -2.80 -7.37 -16.20
CA GLY A 7 -2.84 -8.21 -15.02
C GLY A 7 -1.48 -8.75 -14.58
N ALA A 8 -0.64 -9.15 -15.52
CA ALA A 8 0.69 -9.66 -15.21
C ALA A 8 1.59 -8.56 -14.60
N MET A 9 1.53 -7.34 -15.14
CA MET A 9 2.27 -6.21 -14.58
C MET A 9 1.74 -5.82 -13.20
N PHE A 10 0.43 -5.77 -12.99
CA PHE A 10 -0.15 -5.50 -11.66
C PHE A 10 0.31 -6.55 -10.62
N LYS A 11 0.35 -7.84 -11.01
CA LYS A 11 0.92 -8.91 -10.18
C LYS A 11 2.36 -8.60 -9.79
N GLU A 12 3.24 -8.29 -10.74
CA GLU A 12 4.64 -7.96 -10.47
C GLU A 12 4.76 -6.72 -9.56
N MET A 13 4.01 -5.67 -9.82
CA MET A 13 3.97 -4.47 -8.97
C MET A 13 3.66 -4.83 -7.52
N LEU A 14 2.66 -5.70 -7.28
CA LEU A 14 2.31 -6.09 -5.92
C LEU A 14 3.38 -6.97 -5.27
N LEU A 15 4.02 -7.87 -6.03
CA LEU A 15 5.14 -8.68 -5.52
C LEU A 15 6.31 -7.81 -5.07
N PHE A 16 6.67 -6.78 -5.85
CA PHE A 16 7.71 -5.81 -5.48
C PHE A 16 7.30 -5.00 -4.23
N GLY A 17 6.07 -4.48 -4.19
CA GLY A 17 5.55 -3.76 -3.02
C GLY A 17 5.57 -4.63 -1.75
N THR A 18 5.30 -5.93 -1.89
CA THR A 18 5.39 -6.89 -0.78
C THR A 18 6.83 -7.02 -0.26
N VAL A 19 7.81 -7.12 -1.14
CA VAL A 19 9.22 -7.20 -0.74
C VAL A 19 9.65 -5.91 -0.04
N SER A 20 9.32 -4.74 -0.62
CA SER A 20 9.72 -3.43 -0.07
C SER A 20 9.24 -3.24 1.36
N ILE A 21 7.97 -3.54 1.65
CA ILE A 21 7.45 -3.37 3.02
C ILE A 21 7.98 -4.45 3.97
N THR A 22 8.21 -5.67 3.48
CA THR A 22 8.75 -6.76 4.32
C THR A 22 10.17 -6.46 4.77
N GLN A 23 11.03 -5.97 3.90
CA GLN A 23 12.39 -5.57 4.25
C GLN A 23 12.44 -4.39 5.23
N ALA A 24 11.47 -3.48 5.17
CA ALA A 24 11.38 -2.33 6.06
C ALA A 24 10.53 -2.61 7.32
N GLN A 25 10.07 -3.85 7.54
CA GLN A 25 9.13 -4.20 8.61
C GLN A 25 9.54 -3.66 9.98
N GLN A 26 10.79 -3.88 10.40
CA GLN A 26 11.26 -3.43 11.70
C GLN A 26 11.32 -1.90 11.79
N ALA A 27 11.80 -1.23 10.75
CA ALA A 27 11.85 0.23 10.70
C ALA A 27 10.43 0.86 10.82
N ILE A 28 9.41 0.20 10.24
CA ILE A 28 8.01 0.63 10.38
C ILE A 28 7.49 0.35 11.81
N ASN A 29 7.85 -0.80 12.40
CA ASN A 29 7.48 -1.13 13.77
C ASN A 29 8.02 -0.09 14.77
N ASP A 30 9.24 0.38 14.56
CA ASP A 30 9.89 1.39 15.41
C ASP A 30 9.19 2.76 15.36
N LEU A 31 8.45 3.05 14.29
CA LEU A 31 7.63 4.26 14.15
C LEU A 31 6.25 4.13 14.82
N ASN A 32 5.84 2.95 15.23
CA ASN A 32 4.47 2.68 15.66
C ASN A 32 4.22 3.17 17.09
N VAL A 33 3.71 4.38 17.22
CA VAL A 33 3.31 4.98 18.51
C VAL A 33 1.82 5.35 18.55
N PHE A 34 1.10 5.24 17.45
CA PHE A 34 -0.32 5.59 17.33
C PHE A 34 -1.06 4.60 16.41
N PRO A 35 -2.33 4.25 16.69
CA PRO A 35 -3.15 4.61 17.86
C PRO A 35 -2.76 3.84 19.12
N VAL A 36 -2.09 2.69 19.00
CA VAL A 36 -1.58 1.87 20.09
C VAL A 36 -0.08 1.64 19.86
N PRO A 37 0.78 1.89 20.85
CA PRO A 37 2.24 1.76 20.68
C PRO A 37 2.69 0.30 20.94
N ASP A 38 2.16 -0.65 20.15
CA ASP A 38 2.45 -2.09 20.24
C ASP A 38 3.61 -2.55 19.34
N GLY A 39 4.13 -1.62 18.49
CA GLY A 39 5.31 -1.89 17.67
C GLY A 39 5.07 -2.95 16.59
N ASP A 40 3.85 -3.08 16.07
CA ASP A 40 3.47 -4.16 15.17
C ASP A 40 2.95 -3.73 13.79
N THR A 41 2.90 -2.42 13.50
CA THR A 41 2.36 -1.89 12.23
C THR A 41 3.05 -2.49 11.01
N GLY A 42 4.39 -2.53 11.00
CA GLY A 42 5.16 -3.12 9.91
C GLY A 42 4.89 -4.61 9.75
N THR A 43 4.84 -5.34 10.86
CA THR A 43 4.51 -6.78 10.88
C THR A 43 3.10 -7.02 10.33
N ASN A 44 2.12 -6.27 10.79
CA ASN A 44 0.73 -6.43 10.37
C ASN A 44 0.55 -6.12 8.88
N MET A 45 1.12 -5.04 8.38
CA MET A 45 1.04 -4.70 6.95
C MET A 45 1.79 -5.71 6.08
N SER A 46 3.00 -6.15 6.48
CA SER A 46 3.78 -7.15 5.76
C SER A 46 3.05 -8.49 5.68
N LEU A 47 2.54 -9.02 6.78
CA LEU A 47 1.79 -10.27 6.80
C LEU A 47 0.49 -10.16 5.98
N THR A 48 -0.17 -9.02 6.01
CA THR A 48 -1.39 -8.78 5.24
C THR A 48 -1.10 -8.83 3.74
N ILE A 49 -0.10 -8.10 3.24
CA ILE A 49 0.21 -8.06 1.81
C ILE A 49 0.82 -9.37 1.31
N GLN A 50 1.54 -10.11 2.15
CA GLN A 50 2.08 -11.43 1.81
C GLN A 50 0.98 -12.43 1.46
N THR A 51 -0.21 -12.34 2.06
CA THR A 51 -1.34 -13.21 1.67
C THR A 51 -1.77 -12.97 0.24
N ALA A 52 -1.80 -11.71 -0.21
CA ALA A 52 -2.10 -11.38 -1.60
C ALA A 52 -0.99 -11.85 -2.55
N ALA A 53 0.27 -11.65 -2.20
CA ALA A 53 1.41 -12.13 -2.97
C ALA A 53 1.40 -13.65 -3.15
N GLN A 54 1.03 -14.41 -2.10
CA GLN A 54 0.91 -15.87 -2.18
C GLN A 54 -0.20 -16.31 -3.14
N GLU A 55 -1.36 -15.65 -3.13
CA GLU A 55 -2.46 -15.98 -4.04
C GLU A 55 -2.13 -15.58 -5.49
N LEU A 56 -1.53 -14.42 -5.70
CA LEU A 56 -1.12 -13.97 -7.04
C LEU A 56 -0.05 -14.87 -7.67
N LYS A 57 0.86 -15.46 -6.88
CA LYS A 57 1.86 -16.41 -7.38
C LYS A 57 1.24 -17.69 -7.94
N LYS A 58 0.01 -18.03 -7.56
CA LYS A 58 -0.71 -19.24 -8.03
C LYS A 58 -1.41 -19.04 -9.36
N ILE A 59 -1.49 -17.82 -9.86
CA ILE A 59 -2.25 -17.49 -11.07
C ILE A 59 -1.41 -16.67 -12.04
N GLU A 60 -1.79 -16.72 -13.32
CA GLU A 60 -1.32 -15.80 -14.35
C GLU A 60 -2.50 -14.91 -14.79
N PRO A 61 -2.69 -13.75 -14.16
CA PRO A 61 -3.86 -12.91 -14.42
C PRO A 61 -3.76 -12.26 -15.79
N ALA A 62 -4.76 -12.52 -16.63
CA ALA A 62 -4.82 -11.94 -17.98
C ALA A 62 -5.25 -10.47 -17.97
N THR A 63 -6.02 -10.06 -16.95
CA THR A 63 -6.57 -8.70 -16.84
C THR A 63 -6.21 -8.05 -15.50
N VAL A 64 -6.16 -6.71 -15.49
CA VAL A 64 -5.94 -5.96 -14.27
C VAL A 64 -7.08 -6.17 -13.26
N ASP A 65 -8.32 -6.31 -13.72
CA ASP A 65 -9.48 -6.67 -12.91
C ASP A 65 -9.24 -7.99 -12.13
N GLN A 66 -8.79 -9.02 -12.84
CA GLN A 66 -8.52 -10.32 -12.22
C GLN A 66 -7.44 -10.21 -11.14
N ALA A 67 -6.33 -9.53 -11.43
CA ALA A 67 -5.23 -9.34 -10.48
C ALA A 67 -5.69 -8.53 -9.25
N ALA A 68 -6.39 -7.42 -9.46
CA ALA A 68 -6.90 -6.56 -8.40
C ALA A 68 -7.94 -7.26 -7.52
N SER A 69 -8.82 -8.07 -8.11
CA SER A 69 -9.85 -8.83 -7.40
C SER A 69 -9.25 -9.92 -6.49
N VAL A 70 -8.27 -10.67 -7.00
CA VAL A 70 -7.52 -11.66 -6.19
C VAL A 70 -6.78 -10.97 -5.05
N THR A 71 -6.11 -9.85 -5.34
CA THR A 71 -5.40 -9.05 -4.34
C THR A 71 -6.34 -8.59 -3.23
N ALA A 72 -7.44 -7.92 -3.56
CA ALA A 72 -8.38 -7.39 -2.57
C ALA A 72 -8.99 -8.49 -1.70
N SER A 73 -9.38 -9.62 -2.32
CA SER A 73 -9.95 -10.77 -1.60
C SER A 73 -8.95 -11.41 -0.65
N ALA A 74 -7.69 -11.54 -1.06
CA ALA A 74 -6.64 -12.10 -0.23
C ALA A 74 -6.26 -11.18 0.93
N LEU A 75 -6.12 -9.86 0.68
CA LEU A 75 -5.85 -8.87 1.72
C LEU A 75 -6.95 -8.85 2.78
N LEU A 76 -8.23 -8.93 2.37
CA LEU A 76 -9.35 -8.96 3.31
C LEU A 76 -9.29 -10.19 4.23
N ARG A 77 -8.98 -11.37 3.68
CA ARG A 77 -8.86 -12.60 4.48
C ARG A 77 -7.62 -12.61 5.38
N GLY A 78 -6.56 -11.97 4.92
CA GLY A 78 -5.28 -11.92 5.65
C GLY A 78 -5.07 -10.67 6.50
N ALA A 79 -6.05 -9.77 6.59
CA ALA A 79 -5.92 -8.50 7.28
C ALA A 79 -5.56 -8.69 8.77
N ARG A 80 -4.50 -8.02 9.21
CA ARG A 80 -4.00 -8.06 10.59
C ARG A 80 -3.88 -6.66 11.15
N GLY A 81 -4.35 -6.49 12.38
CA GLY A 81 -4.33 -5.20 13.06
C GLY A 81 -5.11 -4.10 12.31
N ASN A 82 -5.11 -2.89 12.86
CA ASN A 82 -5.78 -1.75 12.22
C ASN A 82 -5.13 -1.39 10.88
N SER A 83 -3.80 -1.44 10.81
CA SER A 83 -3.04 -1.09 9.60
C SER A 83 -3.31 -2.05 8.43
N GLY A 84 -3.37 -3.36 8.70
CA GLY A 84 -3.73 -4.35 7.69
C GLY A 84 -5.19 -4.24 7.23
N VAL A 85 -6.11 -3.91 8.14
CA VAL A 85 -7.52 -3.65 7.79
C VAL A 85 -7.62 -2.43 6.86
N ILE A 86 -6.95 -1.31 7.18
CA ILE A 86 -6.96 -0.12 6.33
C ILE A 86 -6.34 -0.43 4.97
N LEU A 87 -5.20 -1.15 4.94
CA LEU A 87 -4.59 -1.59 3.69
C LEU A 87 -5.56 -2.43 2.84
N SER A 88 -6.29 -3.37 3.45
CA SER A 88 -7.29 -4.18 2.74
C SER A 88 -8.44 -3.35 2.17
N LEU A 89 -8.86 -2.29 2.86
CA LEU A 89 -9.91 -1.39 2.41
C LEU A 89 -9.45 -0.53 1.22
N LEU A 90 -8.21 -0.03 1.25
CA LEU A 90 -7.61 0.68 0.11
C LEU A 90 -7.62 -0.19 -1.15
N PHE A 91 -7.12 -1.41 -1.06
CA PHE A 91 -7.12 -2.33 -2.21
C PHE A 91 -8.50 -2.83 -2.62
N ARG A 92 -9.46 -2.88 -1.70
CA ARG A 92 -10.86 -3.19 -2.02
C ARG A 92 -11.46 -2.12 -2.92
N GLY A 93 -11.23 -0.84 -2.63
CA GLY A 93 -11.69 0.26 -3.48
C GLY A 93 -10.99 0.26 -4.83
N ILE A 94 -9.65 0.04 -4.86
CA ILE A 94 -8.88 -0.12 -6.09
C ILE A 94 -9.48 -1.23 -6.97
N SER A 95 -9.76 -2.40 -6.40
CA SER A 95 -10.35 -3.52 -7.14
C SER A 95 -11.76 -3.21 -7.66
N LYS A 96 -12.56 -2.47 -6.90
CA LYS A 96 -13.89 -2.06 -7.31
C LYS A 96 -13.85 -1.16 -8.54
N GLU A 97 -12.95 -0.18 -8.57
CA GLU A 97 -12.81 0.75 -9.68
C GLU A 97 -12.25 0.07 -10.94
N LEU A 98 -11.30 -0.84 -10.77
CA LEU A 98 -10.70 -1.58 -11.89
C LEU A 98 -11.56 -2.73 -12.40
N LYS A 99 -12.79 -2.90 -11.89
CA LYS A 99 -13.68 -4.00 -12.28
C LYS A 99 -14.03 -3.93 -13.77
N GLY A 100 -13.81 -5.02 -14.48
CA GLY A 100 -14.05 -5.14 -15.92
C GLY A 100 -12.94 -4.58 -16.80
N CYS A 101 -11.92 -3.93 -16.23
CA CYS A 101 -10.78 -3.41 -16.98
C CYS A 101 -9.83 -4.54 -17.38
N LYS A 102 -9.50 -4.62 -18.67
CA LYS A 102 -8.43 -5.50 -19.16
C LYS A 102 -7.07 -4.94 -18.80
N GLU A 103 -6.89 -3.66 -19.07
CA GLU A 103 -5.71 -2.86 -18.78
C GLU A 103 -6.14 -1.59 -18.07
N ALA A 104 -5.23 -0.96 -17.34
CA ALA A 104 -5.43 0.35 -16.73
C ALA A 104 -4.34 1.31 -17.21
N ASP A 105 -4.74 2.50 -17.64
CA ASP A 105 -3.87 3.63 -17.91
C ASP A 105 -3.69 4.50 -16.64
N GLY A 106 -2.97 5.60 -16.75
CA GLY A 106 -2.73 6.51 -15.63
C GLY A 106 -4.02 7.05 -15.01
N ALA A 107 -5.01 7.41 -15.82
CA ALA A 107 -6.29 7.94 -15.35
C ALA A 107 -7.10 6.88 -14.59
N ALA A 108 -7.20 5.66 -15.13
CA ALA A 108 -7.89 4.55 -14.49
C ALA A 108 -7.20 4.16 -13.16
N PHE A 109 -5.86 4.16 -13.14
CA PHE A 109 -5.10 3.84 -11.92
C PHE A 109 -5.25 4.93 -10.85
N ALA A 110 -5.23 6.21 -11.24
CA ALA A 110 -5.46 7.33 -10.33
C ALA A 110 -6.87 7.30 -9.72
N ALA A 111 -7.89 7.06 -10.56
CA ALA A 111 -9.27 6.88 -10.09
C ALA A 111 -9.39 5.69 -9.12
N ALA A 112 -8.68 4.60 -9.40
CA ALA A 112 -8.64 3.44 -8.50
C ALA A 112 -8.02 3.77 -7.14
N LEU A 113 -6.92 4.53 -7.10
CA LEU A 113 -6.34 5.02 -5.83
C LEU A 113 -7.35 5.87 -5.05
N GLN A 114 -8.07 6.77 -5.74
CA GLN A 114 -9.08 7.64 -5.12
C GLN A 114 -10.25 6.85 -4.55
N GLU A 115 -10.77 5.85 -5.29
CA GLU A 115 -11.84 4.97 -4.78
C GLU A 115 -11.35 4.12 -3.60
N GLY A 116 -10.07 3.70 -3.60
CA GLY A 116 -9.43 3.04 -2.46
C GLY A 116 -9.49 3.89 -1.20
N VAL A 117 -9.12 5.17 -1.32
CA VAL A 117 -9.19 6.15 -0.22
C VAL A 117 -10.63 6.34 0.25
N ALA A 118 -11.58 6.52 -0.67
CA ALA A 118 -13.00 6.66 -0.34
C ALA A 118 -13.52 5.44 0.44
N ALA A 119 -13.17 4.23 0.01
CA ALA A 119 -13.54 2.99 0.69
C ALA A 119 -12.98 2.91 2.11
N ALA A 120 -11.72 3.34 2.32
CA ALA A 120 -11.09 3.35 3.64
C ALA A 120 -11.73 4.38 4.57
N TYR A 121 -11.94 5.63 4.12
CA TYR A 121 -12.59 6.67 4.93
C TYR A 121 -14.03 6.30 5.31
N ASN A 122 -14.80 5.71 4.39
CA ASN A 122 -16.20 5.31 4.66
C ASN A 122 -16.31 4.16 5.67
N ALA A 123 -15.29 3.33 5.80
CA ALA A 123 -15.30 2.19 6.71
C ALA A 123 -14.79 2.54 8.11
N VAL A 124 -14.00 3.60 8.26
CA VAL A 124 -13.44 4.03 9.55
C VAL A 124 -14.40 5.00 10.23
N MET A 125 -14.94 4.62 11.38
CA MET A 125 -15.94 5.44 12.10
C MET A 125 -15.42 6.83 12.52
N LYS A 126 -14.13 6.93 12.86
CA LYS A 126 -13.48 8.19 13.26
C LYS A 126 -12.11 8.28 12.56
N PRO A 127 -12.09 8.74 11.29
CA PRO A 127 -10.82 8.94 10.59
C PRO A 127 -9.93 9.94 11.34
N ALA A 128 -8.70 9.55 11.62
CA ALA A 128 -7.71 10.43 12.25
C ALA A 128 -6.81 11.03 11.19
N GLU A 129 -6.68 12.36 11.19
CA GLU A 129 -5.72 13.05 10.33
C GLU A 129 -4.28 12.86 10.85
N GLY A 130 -3.31 12.99 9.94
CA GLY A 130 -1.91 12.68 10.24
C GLY A 130 -1.63 11.19 10.32
N THR A 131 -2.37 10.37 9.55
CA THR A 131 -2.21 8.91 9.49
C THR A 131 -2.13 8.42 8.04
N ILE A 132 -2.02 7.11 7.83
CA ILE A 132 -2.11 6.47 6.51
C ILE A 132 -3.29 6.99 5.68
N LEU A 133 -4.41 7.34 6.32
CA LEU A 133 -5.57 7.89 5.62
C LEU A 133 -5.28 9.24 4.99
N THR A 134 -4.60 10.13 5.71
CA THR A 134 -4.20 11.44 5.19
C THR A 134 -3.15 11.29 4.08
N VAL A 135 -2.14 10.45 4.31
CA VAL A 135 -1.07 10.19 3.32
C VAL A 135 -1.65 9.61 2.03
N SER A 136 -2.49 8.59 2.13
CA SER A 136 -3.11 7.97 0.96
C SER A 136 -4.06 8.92 0.23
N ARG A 137 -4.82 9.76 0.95
CA ARG A 137 -5.73 10.74 0.36
C ARG A 137 -4.99 11.78 -0.48
N LEU A 138 -3.98 12.43 0.09
CA LEU A 138 -3.24 13.47 -0.63
C LEU A 138 -2.38 12.89 -1.77
N ALA A 139 -1.87 11.68 -1.60
CA ALA A 139 -1.21 10.95 -2.69
C ALA A 139 -2.18 10.64 -3.84
N ALA A 140 -3.40 10.19 -3.56
CA ALA A 140 -4.42 9.92 -4.58
C ALA A 140 -4.93 11.19 -5.26
N GLU A 141 -5.12 12.29 -4.53
CA GLU A 141 -5.46 13.60 -5.11
C GLU A 141 -4.37 14.06 -6.09
N ARG A 142 -3.09 13.93 -5.73
CA ARG A 142 -1.98 14.24 -6.65
C ARG A 142 -1.93 13.29 -7.84
N ALA A 143 -2.25 12.01 -7.65
CA ALA A 143 -2.33 11.03 -8.73
C ALA A 143 -3.35 11.43 -9.80
N VAL A 144 -4.54 11.90 -9.39
CA VAL A 144 -5.58 12.38 -10.31
C VAL A 144 -5.09 13.58 -11.13
N ASN A 145 -4.51 14.59 -10.47
CA ASN A 145 -3.95 15.75 -11.17
C ASN A 145 -2.80 15.35 -12.12
N ALA A 146 -1.96 14.40 -11.69
CA ALA A 146 -0.86 13.90 -12.52
C ALA A 146 -1.35 13.17 -13.77
N ALA A 147 -2.46 12.45 -13.69
CA ALA A 147 -3.04 11.78 -14.85
C ALA A 147 -3.55 12.77 -15.90
N GLU A 148 -4.00 13.96 -15.50
CA GLU A 148 -4.37 15.05 -16.43
C GLU A 148 -3.13 15.66 -17.10
N GLU A 149 -2.01 15.76 -16.39
CA GLU A 149 -0.75 16.23 -16.94
C GLU A 149 -0.14 15.21 -17.92
N ARG A 150 -0.20 13.93 -17.54
CA ARG A 150 0.34 12.81 -18.31
C ARG A 150 -0.35 11.50 -17.94
N ASN A 151 -1.09 10.93 -18.88
CA ASN A 151 -1.82 9.67 -18.70
C ASN A 151 -0.88 8.46 -18.79
N SER A 152 -0.03 8.29 -17.77
CA SER A 152 0.95 7.20 -17.64
C SER A 152 0.93 6.68 -16.21
N VAL A 153 0.78 5.37 -16.04
CA VAL A 153 0.74 4.74 -14.69
C VAL A 153 2.03 5.00 -13.94
N GLU A 154 3.18 4.90 -14.60
CA GLU A 154 4.48 5.15 -13.99
C GLU A 154 4.58 6.59 -13.46
N TYR A 155 4.18 7.58 -14.28
CA TYR A 155 4.19 8.99 -13.88
C TYR A 155 3.22 9.26 -12.71
N VAL A 156 2.03 8.71 -12.79
CA VAL A 156 1.00 8.86 -11.75
C VAL A 156 1.47 8.33 -10.40
N ILE A 157 2.06 7.14 -10.36
CA ILE A 157 2.60 6.56 -9.12
C ILE A 157 3.78 7.39 -8.58
N GLU A 158 4.69 7.82 -9.45
CA GLU A 158 5.82 8.67 -9.07
C GLU A 158 5.34 9.96 -8.39
N GLN A 159 4.36 10.64 -8.98
CA GLN A 159 3.80 11.86 -8.44
C GLN A 159 3.00 11.64 -7.14
N ALA A 160 2.29 10.51 -7.04
CA ALA A 160 1.59 10.10 -5.82
C ALA A 160 2.58 9.88 -4.67
N ILE A 161 3.70 9.20 -4.93
CA ILE A 161 4.76 8.99 -3.93
C ILE A 161 5.38 10.32 -3.52
N ALA A 162 5.71 11.19 -4.45
CA ALA A 162 6.31 12.50 -4.16
C ALA A 162 5.41 13.33 -3.21
N GLN A 163 4.12 13.41 -3.49
CA GLN A 163 3.16 14.07 -2.62
C GLN A 163 3.01 13.33 -1.28
N GLY A 164 2.97 12.01 -1.33
CA GLY A 164 2.85 11.18 -0.14
C GLY A 164 4.01 11.38 0.85
N GLU A 165 5.25 11.48 0.37
CA GLU A 165 6.42 11.75 1.22
C GLU A 165 6.37 13.15 1.86
N ILE A 166 5.92 14.17 1.12
CA ILE A 166 5.67 15.51 1.69
C ILE A 166 4.63 15.42 2.81
N THR A 167 3.53 14.75 2.55
CA THR A 167 2.44 14.57 3.53
C THR A 167 2.89 13.74 4.73
N LEU A 168 3.66 12.69 4.51
CA LEU A 168 4.20 11.84 5.57
C LEU A 168 5.03 12.67 6.56
N ALA A 169 5.91 13.53 6.07
CA ALA A 169 6.69 14.44 6.92
C ALA A 169 5.79 15.35 7.77
N GLN A 170 4.66 15.78 7.22
CA GLN A 170 3.69 16.63 7.91
C GLN A 170 2.85 15.91 8.96
N THR A 171 2.76 14.57 8.92
CA THR A 171 1.96 13.78 9.88
C THR A 171 2.38 14.02 11.32
N THR A 172 3.66 14.30 11.55
CA THR A 172 4.21 14.63 12.87
C THR A 172 3.55 15.89 13.46
N ASP A 173 3.23 16.88 12.63
CA ASP A 173 2.56 18.10 13.10
C ASP A 173 1.04 17.97 13.16
N MET A 174 0.44 17.07 12.37
CA MET A 174 -1.00 16.85 12.32
C MET A 174 -1.52 16.04 13.51
N ASN A 175 -0.69 15.13 14.05
CA ASN A 175 -1.09 14.24 15.13
C ASN A 175 -0.26 14.54 16.41
N PRO A 176 -0.91 14.95 17.52
CA PRO A 176 -0.20 15.29 18.75
C PRO A 176 0.63 14.16 19.36
N VAL A 177 0.22 12.89 19.14
CA VAL A 177 0.97 11.71 19.63
C VAL A 177 2.27 11.55 18.84
N LEU A 178 2.19 11.66 17.50
CA LEU A 178 3.37 11.61 16.63
C LEU A 178 4.31 12.78 16.93
N LYS A 179 3.76 13.96 17.14
CA LYS A 179 4.54 15.17 17.50
C LYS A 179 5.31 14.97 18.81
N LYS A 180 4.65 14.42 19.82
CA LYS A 180 5.30 14.14 21.12
C LYS A 180 6.41 13.10 21.00
N ALA A 181 6.24 12.10 20.14
CA ALA A 181 7.22 11.05 19.89
C ALA A 181 8.33 11.49 18.92
N GLY A 182 8.11 12.54 18.12
CA GLY A 182 9.06 13.02 17.10
C GLY A 182 9.19 12.07 15.92
N VAL A 183 8.12 11.34 15.58
CA VAL A 183 8.10 10.37 14.49
C VAL A 183 6.99 10.67 13.49
N VAL A 184 7.11 10.10 12.28
CA VAL A 184 6.05 10.10 11.25
C VAL A 184 5.11 8.93 11.44
N ASP A 185 3.96 8.95 10.71
CA ASP A 185 2.99 7.84 10.77
C ASP A 185 3.55 6.55 10.17
N ALA A 186 3.56 5.49 10.96
CA ALA A 186 4.05 4.16 10.57
C ALA A 186 3.26 3.57 9.40
N GLY A 187 1.93 3.68 9.43
CA GLY A 187 1.05 3.18 8.37
C GLY A 187 1.24 3.92 7.04
N GLY A 188 1.36 5.25 7.09
CA GLY A 188 1.66 6.08 5.93
C GLY A 188 3.02 5.72 5.31
N LYS A 189 4.05 5.52 6.15
CA LYS A 189 5.35 5.06 5.66
C LYS A 189 5.26 3.71 4.98
N GLY A 190 4.55 2.75 5.58
CA GLY A 190 4.34 1.43 4.98
C GLY A 190 3.60 1.49 3.63
N PHE A 191 2.56 2.33 3.51
CA PHE A 191 1.84 2.53 2.27
C PHE A 191 2.74 3.06 1.14
N LEU A 192 3.57 4.06 1.43
CA LEU A 192 4.50 4.63 0.44
C LEU A 192 5.59 3.64 0.02
N LEU A 193 6.06 2.79 0.92
CA LEU A 193 7.00 1.70 0.57
C LEU A 193 6.36 0.68 -0.37
N ILE A 194 5.08 0.36 -0.20
CA ILE A 194 4.35 -0.49 -1.14
C ILE A 194 4.28 0.17 -2.52
N LEU A 195 3.88 1.45 -2.61
CA LEU A 195 3.86 2.18 -3.88
C LEU A 195 5.25 2.29 -4.51
N GLY A 196 6.29 2.50 -3.70
CA GLY A 196 7.68 2.54 -4.15
C GLY A 196 8.11 1.23 -4.81
N GLY A 197 7.82 0.09 -4.20
CA GLY A 197 8.05 -1.21 -4.80
C GLY A 197 7.26 -1.41 -6.10
N MET A 198 6.00 -0.97 -6.15
CA MET A 198 5.20 -1.00 -7.38
C MET A 198 5.84 -0.18 -8.50
N LEU A 199 6.41 0.98 -8.18
CA LEU A 199 7.13 1.83 -9.14
C LEU A 199 8.41 1.16 -9.62
N SER A 200 9.18 0.53 -8.75
CA SER A 200 10.39 -0.24 -9.10
C SER A 200 10.09 -1.35 -10.11
N ALA A 201 8.97 -2.06 -9.94
CA ALA A 201 8.54 -3.06 -10.92
C ALA A 201 8.26 -2.45 -12.31
N LEU A 202 7.59 -1.28 -12.36
CA LEU A 202 7.32 -0.57 -13.62
C LEU A 202 8.60 -0.09 -14.31
N ARG A 203 9.63 0.23 -13.54
CA ARG A 203 10.94 0.64 -14.05
C ARG A 203 11.81 -0.52 -14.50
N GLY A 204 11.34 -1.76 -14.33
CA GLY A 204 12.09 -2.95 -14.70
C GLY A 204 13.31 -3.18 -13.83
N GLU A 205 13.29 -2.68 -12.58
CA GLU A 205 14.34 -2.95 -11.61
C GLU A 205 14.36 -4.43 -11.23
N GLU A 206 15.48 -4.91 -10.73
CA GLU A 206 15.59 -6.27 -10.21
C GLU A 206 14.86 -6.36 -8.87
N ARG A 207 13.98 -7.37 -8.74
CA ARG A 207 13.25 -7.55 -7.48
C ARG A 207 14.21 -8.07 -6.40
N PRO A 208 14.36 -7.36 -5.27
CA PRO A 208 15.20 -7.83 -4.18
C PRO A 208 14.70 -9.19 -3.66
N GLU A 209 15.61 -10.07 -3.30
CA GLU A 209 15.27 -11.32 -2.62
C GLU A 209 15.04 -11.06 -1.13
N LEU A 210 14.01 -11.71 -0.58
CA LEU A 210 13.82 -11.73 0.87
C LEU A 210 14.83 -12.66 1.50
N THR A 211 15.56 -12.17 2.48
CA THR A 211 16.53 -12.95 3.26
C THR A 211 15.85 -13.66 4.43
N ALA A 212 16.55 -14.57 5.10
CA ALA A 212 16.02 -15.21 6.31
C ALA A 212 15.79 -14.22 7.46
N GLU A 213 16.47 -13.07 7.46
CA GLU A 213 16.30 -11.98 8.44
C GLU A 213 15.00 -11.20 8.19
N ASP A 214 14.51 -11.20 6.95
CA ASP A 214 13.24 -10.55 6.57
C ASP A 214 12.01 -11.41 6.93
N ALA A 215 12.21 -12.64 7.39
CA ALA A 215 11.11 -13.51 7.76
C ALA A 215 10.40 -12.97 9.02
N PRO A 216 9.06 -12.87 9.04
CA PRO A 216 8.35 -12.43 10.21
C PRO A 216 8.65 -13.34 11.39
N VAL A 217 9.04 -12.76 12.53
CA VAL A 217 9.28 -13.51 13.77
C VAL A 217 7.96 -14.19 14.16
N SER A 218 7.92 -15.51 14.03
CA SER A 218 6.76 -16.31 14.42
C SER A 218 6.71 -16.36 15.95
N TYR A 219 5.81 -15.60 16.56
CA TYR A 219 5.50 -15.68 17.98
C TYR A 219 4.71 -16.97 18.31
N THR A 220 5.18 -18.13 17.85
CA THR A 220 4.52 -19.43 18.14
C THR A 220 5.00 -20.11 19.42
N HIS A 221 5.81 -19.45 20.24
CA HIS A 221 6.30 -20.05 21.49
C HIS A 221 6.09 -19.16 22.71
N LEU A 222 4.82 -18.91 23.10
CA LEU A 222 4.49 -18.55 24.48
C LEU A 222 3.08 -19.06 24.82
N ARG A 223 2.94 -20.39 24.88
CA ARG A 223 1.95 -21.06 25.74
C ARG A 223 2.64 -22.25 26.39
N ALA A 224 3.19 -22.01 27.58
CA ALA A 224 3.41 -23.01 28.60
C ALA A 224 2.57 -22.63 29.80
#